data_b3c9e97218f3d73c8cc94de4dc6f2218
#
_entry.id   b3c9e97218f3d73c8cc94de4dc6f2218
#
_cell.length_a   1.000
_cell.length_b   1.000
_cell.length_c   1.000
_cell.angle_alpha   90.00
_cell.angle_beta   90.00
_cell.angle_gamma   90.00
#
_symmetry.space_group_name_H-M   'P 1'
#
loop_
_entity.id
_entity.type
_entity.pdbx_description
1 polymer ?
#
loop_
_entity_poly.entity_id
_entity_poly.type
_entity_poly.pdbx_seq_one_letter_code
_entity_poly.pdbx_strand_id
1 'polypeptide(L)'
;MRSVTRLRERSRSAGKRAHGIAAKLRLRSAQGRDEAQRTVQRITDELAGLAQRAAADAVRLLANARQALRRAGAKAAALAAVGERDAAVGRRRGRLRRAIDDLNKLLDVTRQIAAQTRQRIAGITPNGATRRVSLHDSDARPIAKGRLGKPVEFGYKGQVLDNDDGVVLDHSLHQGNPADAPQLAPAIERVISRSGRRPRTVTADRGYGEKKVDDDLHKLGVRTVVIPRKGKPSKARQAEEHRPAFRKTVKWRTGSEGRISNLKRVYGWDRTRLDGTEGAQIWTGHGILAHNLVKIAALAG
;
A
#
# COMPACT_ATOMS: atom_id res chain seq x y z
N MET A 1 -15.13 19.84 -16.11
CA MET A 1 -13.70 19.49 -16.37
C MET A 1 -12.71 20.47 -15.74
N ARG A 2 -12.86 21.80 -15.84
CA ARG A 2 -11.91 22.78 -15.26
C ARG A 2 -11.66 22.61 -13.76
N SER A 3 -12.67 22.28 -12.95
CA SER A 3 -12.54 22.05 -11.49
C SER A 3 -11.71 20.81 -11.17
N VAL A 4 -11.88 19.72 -11.92
CA VAL A 4 -11.14 18.47 -11.73
C VAL A 4 -9.66 18.64 -12.13
N THR A 5 -9.39 19.34 -13.22
CA THR A 5 -8.01 19.66 -13.66
C THR A 5 -7.30 20.51 -12.61
N ARG A 6 -7.96 21.57 -12.11
CA ARG A 6 -7.43 22.42 -11.03
C ARG A 6 -7.19 21.65 -9.74
N LEU A 7 -8.11 20.77 -9.35
CA LEU A 7 -7.92 19.91 -8.16
C LEU A 7 -6.68 19.01 -8.33
N ARG A 8 -6.49 18.41 -9.50
CA ARG A 8 -5.34 17.54 -9.79
C ARG A 8 -4.01 18.31 -9.73
N GLU A 9 -3.95 19.48 -10.32
CA GLU A 9 -2.76 20.34 -10.31
C GLU A 9 -2.42 20.84 -8.91
N ARG A 10 -3.42 21.31 -8.17
CA ARG A 10 -3.24 21.81 -6.79
C ARG A 10 -2.88 20.67 -5.82
N SER A 11 -3.44 19.47 -5.99
CA SER A 11 -3.07 18.31 -5.18
C SER A 11 -1.59 17.92 -5.37
N ARG A 12 -1.07 17.99 -6.60
CA ARG A 12 0.36 17.76 -6.87
C ARG A 12 1.25 18.83 -6.23
N SER A 13 0.86 20.09 -6.35
CA SER A 13 1.57 21.22 -5.74
C SER A 13 1.53 21.15 -4.21
N ALA A 14 0.38 20.81 -3.62
CA ALA A 14 0.22 20.64 -2.18
C ALA A 14 1.08 19.50 -1.63
N GLY A 15 1.20 18.39 -2.34
CA GLY A 15 2.07 17.28 -1.96
C GLY A 15 3.55 17.71 -1.87
N LYS A 16 4.04 18.45 -2.84
CA LYS A 16 5.40 19.02 -2.81
C LYS A 16 5.60 20.01 -1.66
N ARG A 17 4.61 20.89 -1.40
CA ARG A 17 4.66 21.87 -0.29
C ARG A 17 4.58 21.17 1.07
N ALA A 18 3.71 20.16 1.24
CA ALA A 18 3.59 19.40 2.48
C ALA A 18 4.92 18.73 2.86
N HIS A 19 5.67 18.23 1.87
CA HIS A 19 7.01 17.69 2.11
C HIS A 19 7.99 18.73 2.63
N GLY A 20 8.00 19.93 2.06
CA GLY A 20 8.82 21.06 2.53
C GLY A 20 8.40 21.56 3.92
N ILE A 21 7.10 21.56 4.23
CA ILE A 21 6.56 21.94 5.54
C ILE A 21 6.89 20.91 6.60
N ALA A 22 6.82 19.61 6.29
CA ALA A 22 7.22 18.54 7.20
C ALA A 22 8.69 18.68 7.64
N ALA A 23 9.55 19.19 6.77
CA ALA A 23 10.93 19.54 7.14
C ALA A 23 11.00 20.75 8.09
N LYS A 24 10.13 21.76 7.92
CA LYS A 24 10.04 22.95 8.77
C LYS A 24 9.42 22.66 10.15
N LEU A 25 8.51 21.70 10.26
CA LEU A 25 7.93 21.24 11.55
C LEU A 25 8.98 20.62 12.50
N ARG A 26 10.19 20.34 11.99
CA ARG A 26 11.35 19.90 12.80
C ARG A 26 12.12 21.05 13.43
N LEU A 27 11.78 22.30 13.11
CA LEU A 27 12.38 23.45 13.73
C LEU A 27 12.06 23.44 15.23
N ARG A 28 13.09 23.65 16.06
CA ARG A 28 12.98 23.62 17.53
C ARG A 28 12.15 24.78 18.08
N SER A 29 11.93 25.85 17.32
CA SER A 29 11.15 27.00 17.77
C SER A 29 9.64 26.74 17.73
N ALA A 30 8.93 27.12 18.78
CA ALA A 30 7.47 27.06 18.85
C ALA A 30 6.84 27.87 17.71
N GLN A 31 7.35 29.06 17.45
CA GLN A 31 6.87 29.98 16.41
C GLN A 31 6.95 29.37 14.99
N GLY A 32 8.04 28.64 14.68
CA GLY A 32 8.16 27.94 13.39
C GLY A 32 7.19 26.77 13.23
N ARG A 33 6.83 26.11 14.34
CA ARG A 33 5.81 25.04 14.32
C ARG A 33 4.42 25.61 14.07
N ASP A 34 4.05 26.70 14.71
CA ASP A 34 2.75 27.35 14.56
C ASP A 34 2.55 27.92 13.14
N GLU A 35 3.59 28.50 12.56
CA GLU A 35 3.55 28.99 11.17
C GLU A 35 3.38 27.82 10.19
N ALA A 36 4.10 26.71 10.40
CA ALA A 36 3.96 25.51 9.60
C ALA A 36 2.55 24.93 9.72
N GLN A 37 1.95 24.89 10.90
CA GLN A 37 0.59 24.42 11.14
C GLN A 37 -0.44 25.29 10.44
N ARG A 38 -0.35 26.62 10.55
CA ARG A 38 -1.22 27.55 9.82
C ARG A 38 -1.12 27.38 8.31
N THR A 39 0.08 27.14 7.79
CA THR A 39 0.29 26.90 6.36
C THR A 39 -0.34 25.58 5.91
N VAL A 40 -0.22 24.50 6.69
CA VAL A 40 -0.89 23.24 6.43
C VAL A 40 -2.41 23.43 6.40
N GLN A 41 -2.96 24.13 7.38
CA GLN A 41 -4.40 24.39 7.45
C GLN A 41 -4.89 25.14 6.22
N ARG A 42 -4.25 26.25 5.84
CA ARG A 42 -4.60 27.03 4.64
C ARG A 42 -4.58 26.20 3.35
N ILE A 43 -3.54 25.36 3.16
CA ILE A 43 -3.45 24.48 1.98
C ILE A 43 -4.57 23.46 2.00
N THR A 44 -4.92 22.92 3.16
CA THR A 44 -5.97 21.92 3.31
C THR A 44 -7.34 22.53 3.05
N ASP A 45 -7.61 23.73 3.52
CA ASP A 45 -8.87 24.45 3.27
C ASP A 45 -9.02 24.78 1.78
N GLU A 46 -7.94 25.22 1.11
CA GLU A 46 -7.95 25.42 -0.35
C GLU A 46 -8.30 24.13 -1.09
N LEU A 47 -7.68 23.02 -0.73
CA LEU A 47 -7.96 21.70 -1.33
C LEU A 47 -9.38 21.22 -1.05
N ALA A 48 -9.88 21.42 0.17
CA ALA A 48 -11.25 21.07 0.54
C ALA A 48 -12.27 21.87 -0.30
N GLY A 49 -12.06 23.16 -0.48
CA GLY A 49 -12.91 24.00 -1.33
C GLY A 49 -12.89 23.55 -2.81
N LEU A 50 -11.72 23.17 -3.34
CA LEU A 50 -11.61 22.62 -4.70
C LEU A 50 -12.32 21.26 -4.81
N ALA A 51 -12.19 20.40 -3.82
CA ALA A 51 -12.86 19.10 -3.79
C ALA A 51 -14.38 19.23 -3.73
N GLN A 52 -14.92 20.20 -2.95
CA GLN A 52 -16.35 20.49 -2.90
C GLN A 52 -16.88 20.97 -4.25
N ARG A 53 -16.18 21.87 -4.95
CA ARG A 53 -16.57 22.31 -6.29
C ARG A 53 -16.52 21.18 -7.30
N ALA A 54 -15.49 20.34 -7.27
CA ALA A 54 -15.40 19.16 -8.13
C ALA A 54 -16.54 18.15 -7.85
N ALA A 55 -16.91 17.95 -6.58
CA ALA A 55 -18.03 17.11 -6.20
C ALA A 55 -19.39 17.67 -6.67
N ALA A 56 -19.60 18.98 -6.57
CA ALA A 56 -20.80 19.63 -7.10
C ALA A 56 -20.92 19.49 -8.63
N ASP A 57 -19.80 19.65 -9.35
CA ASP A 57 -19.76 19.40 -10.81
C ASP A 57 -20.10 17.94 -11.13
N ALA A 58 -19.54 16.99 -10.37
CA ALA A 58 -19.81 15.57 -10.55
C ALA A 58 -21.28 15.19 -10.28
N VAL A 59 -21.92 15.81 -9.28
CA VAL A 59 -23.37 15.61 -9.02
C VAL A 59 -24.21 16.08 -10.21
N ARG A 60 -23.87 17.24 -10.80
CA ARG A 60 -24.55 17.73 -12.01
C ARG A 60 -24.37 16.77 -13.20
N LEU A 61 -23.15 16.27 -13.40
CA LEU A 61 -22.86 15.28 -14.46
C LEU A 61 -23.63 13.98 -14.23
N LEU A 62 -23.76 13.52 -12.99
CA LEU A 62 -24.57 12.34 -12.64
C LEU A 62 -26.05 12.54 -12.95
N ALA A 63 -26.63 13.71 -12.68
CA ALA A 63 -28.01 14.03 -13.04
C ALA A 63 -28.21 13.93 -14.56
N ASN A 64 -27.33 14.52 -15.35
CA ASN A 64 -27.36 14.46 -16.81
C ASN A 64 -27.17 13.02 -17.34
N ALA A 65 -26.24 12.27 -16.77
CA ALA A 65 -26.00 10.88 -17.15
C ALA A 65 -27.20 9.97 -16.85
N ARG A 66 -27.83 10.15 -15.68
CA ARG A 66 -29.08 9.44 -15.30
C ARG A 66 -30.24 9.77 -16.25
N GLN A 67 -30.37 11.03 -16.66
CA GLN A 67 -31.37 11.43 -17.66
C GLN A 67 -31.09 10.78 -19.01
N ALA A 68 -29.82 10.77 -19.47
CA ALA A 68 -29.43 10.11 -20.72
C ALA A 68 -29.67 8.58 -20.64
N LEU A 69 -29.44 7.96 -19.48
CA LEU A 69 -29.72 6.53 -19.26
C LEU A 69 -31.22 6.24 -19.36
N ARG A 70 -32.09 7.08 -18.76
CA ARG A 70 -33.55 6.97 -18.88
C ARG A 70 -33.99 7.06 -20.33
N ARG A 71 -33.50 8.06 -21.08
CA ARG A 71 -33.84 8.23 -22.53
C ARG A 71 -33.38 7.00 -23.36
N ALA A 72 -32.18 6.49 -23.12
CA ALA A 72 -31.71 5.29 -23.78
C ALA A 72 -32.51 4.04 -23.39
N GLY A 73 -33.03 4.00 -22.17
CA GLY A 73 -33.97 2.96 -21.67
C GLY A 73 -35.32 2.98 -22.40
N ALA A 74 -35.92 4.16 -22.51
CA ALA A 74 -37.19 4.36 -23.22
C ALA A 74 -37.04 3.98 -24.72
N LYS A 75 -35.94 4.40 -25.38
CA LYS A 75 -35.68 4.00 -26.78
C LYS A 75 -35.55 2.48 -26.93
N ALA A 76 -34.83 1.81 -26.01
CA ALA A 76 -34.67 0.36 -26.05
C ALA A 76 -36.01 -0.37 -25.85
N ALA A 77 -36.89 0.14 -24.96
CA ALA A 77 -38.21 -0.40 -24.73
C ALA A 77 -39.13 -0.24 -25.96
N ALA A 78 -39.09 0.93 -26.61
CA ALA A 78 -39.86 1.18 -27.83
C ALA A 78 -39.42 0.24 -28.98
N LEU A 79 -38.13 0.02 -29.20
CA LEU A 79 -37.62 -0.95 -30.17
C LEU A 79 -38.05 -2.38 -29.85
N ALA A 80 -38.01 -2.78 -28.58
CA ALA A 80 -38.44 -4.11 -28.16
C ALA A 80 -39.92 -4.35 -28.38
N ALA A 81 -40.76 -3.31 -28.24
CA ALA A 81 -42.18 -3.40 -28.49
C ALA A 81 -42.55 -3.72 -29.95
N VAL A 82 -41.67 -3.36 -30.90
CA VAL A 82 -41.83 -3.71 -32.34
C VAL A 82 -40.96 -4.88 -32.75
N GLY A 83 -40.44 -5.67 -31.81
CA GLY A 83 -39.59 -6.85 -32.09
C GLY A 83 -38.15 -6.51 -32.53
N GLU A 84 -37.76 -5.25 -32.51
CA GLU A 84 -36.44 -4.82 -32.92
C GLU A 84 -35.44 -4.71 -31.77
N ARG A 85 -34.16 -4.89 -32.07
CA ARG A 85 -33.05 -4.71 -31.11
C ARG A 85 -31.94 -3.88 -31.77
N ASP A 86 -31.56 -2.79 -31.11
CA ASP A 86 -30.41 -1.99 -31.49
C ASP A 86 -29.24 -2.23 -30.54
N ALA A 87 -28.23 -2.94 -31.02
CA ALA A 87 -27.02 -3.26 -30.24
C ALA A 87 -26.24 -1.99 -29.81
N ALA A 88 -26.32 -0.88 -30.57
CA ALA A 88 -25.67 0.39 -30.20
C ALA A 88 -26.37 1.04 -29.00
N VAL A 89 -27.72 0.99 -28.95
CA VAL A 89 -28.50 1.45 -27.80
C VAL A 89 -28.15 0.61 -26.56
N GLY A 90 -28.07 -0.72 -26.70
CA GLY A 90 -27.66 -1.62 -25.63
C GLY A 90 -26.25 -1.30 -25.06
N ARG A 91 -25.28 -1.14 -25.95
CA ARG A 91 -23.92 -0.77 -25.57
C ARG A 91 -23.86 0.61 -24.90
N ARG A 92 -24.60 1.59 -25.39
CA ARG A 92 -24.68 2.94 -24.79
C ARG A 92 -25.26 2.88 -23.36
N ARG A 93 -26.34 2.13 -23.14
CA ARG A 93 -26.93 1.92 -21.80
C ARG A 93 -25.92 1.30 -20.84
N GLY A 94 -25.21 0.25 -21.27
CA GLY A 94 -24.19 -0.40 -20.46
C GLY A 94 -23.04 0.54 -20.08
N ARG A 95 -22.55 1.36 -21.03
CA ARG A 95 -21.52 2.37 -20.75
C ARG A 95 -21.98 3.43 -19.76
N LEU A 96 -23.20 3.97 -19.93
CA LEU A 96 -23.77 4.98 -19.03
C LEU A 96 -23.96 4.44 -17.62
N ARG A 97 -24.43 3.20 -17.47
CA ARG A 97 -24.61 2.55 -16.16
C ARG A 97 -23.26 2.44 -15.44
N ARG A 98 -22.25 1.87 -16.09
CA ARG A 98 -20.90 1.76 -15.51
C ARG A 98 -20.32 3.13 -15.13
N ALA A 99 -20.41 4.12 -16.01
CA ALA A 99 -19.90 5.47 -15.73
C ALA A 99 -20.62 6.14 -14.54
N ILE A 100 -21.94 5.92 -14.37
CA ILE A 100 -22.70 6.39 -13.21
C ILE A 100 -22.22 5.71 -11.94
N ASP A 101 -22.05 4.38 -11.95
CA ASP A 101 -21.60 3.61 -10.79
C ASP A 101 -20.19 4.02 -10.37
N ASP A 102 -19.27 4.16 -11.33
CA ASP A 102 -17.90 4.58 -11.08
C ASP A 102 -17.83 6.00 -10.50
N LEU A 103 -18.63 6.93 -11.05
CA LEU A 103 -18.68 8.31 -10.55
C LEU A 103 -19.30 8.40 -9.15
N ASN A 104 -20.32 7.61 -8.84
CA ASN A 104 -20.89 7.52 -7.49
C ASN A 104 -19.82 7.03 -6.50
N LYS A 105 -19.11 5.93 -6.81
CA LYS A 105 -18.02 5.41 -5.98
C LYS A 105 -16.95 6.47 -5.70
N LEU A 106 -16.52 7.19 -6.74
CA LEU A 106 -15.52 8.25 -6.59
C LEU A 106 -16.00 9.40 -5.72
N LEU A 107 -17.29 9.79 -5.83
CA LEU A 107 -17.88 10.82 -4.99
C LEU A 107 -17.90 10.42 -3.52
N ASP A 108 -18.33 9.20 -3.22
CA ASP A 108 -18.42 8.71 -1.85
C ASP A 108 -17.03 8.63 -1.21
N VAL A 109 -16.04 8.11 -1.95
CA VAL A 109 -14.64 8.10 -1.50
C VAL A 109 -14.10 9.51 -1.28
N THR A 110 -14.40 10.45 -2.18
CA THR A 110 -13.97 11.85 -2.03
C THR A 110 -14.56 12.49 -0.78
N ARG A 111 -15.84 12.25 -0.48
CA ARG A 111 -16.52 12.71 0.75
C ARG A 111 -15.86 12.12 1.99
N GLN A 112 -15.58 10.81 1.97
CA GLN A 112 -14.91 10.11 3.08
C GLN A 112 -13.52 10.70 3.36
N ILE A 113 -12.69 10.86 2.32
CA ILE A 113 -11.35 11.46 2.45
C ILE A 113 -11.45 12.90 2.98
N ALA A 114 -12.39 13.70 2.49
CA ALA A 114 -12.59 15.05 2.97
C ALA A 114 -13.01 15.10 4.46
N ALA A 115 -13.89 14.20 4.90
CA ALA A 115 -14.28 14.08 6.30
C ALA A 115 -13.11 13.67 7.19
N GLN A 116 -12.33 12.66 6.79
CA GLN A 116 -11.14 12.21 7.51
C GLN A 116 -10.06 13.30 7.58
N THR A 117 -9.91 14.11 6.54
CA THR A 117 -8.98 15.23 6.53
C THR A 117 -9.39 16.30 7.55
N ARG A 118 -10.68 16.63 7.64
CA ARG A 118 -11.21 17.55 8.67
C ARG A 118 -10.98 17.03 10.09
N GLN A 119 -11.20 15.74 10.34
CA GLN A 119 -10.88 15.11 11.62
C GLN A 119 -9.40 15.29 11.98
N ARG A 120 -8.49 15.05 11.00
CA ARG A 120 -7.06 15.23 11.23
C ARG A 120 -6.67 16.68 11.59
N ILE A 121 -7.28 17.67 10.95
CA ILE A 121 -7.06 19.10 11.26
C ILE A 121 -7.55 19.43 12.67
N ALA A 122 -8.67 18.82 13.09
CA ALA A 122 -9.21 18.95 14.45
C ALA A 122 -8.43 18.13 15.51
N GLY A 123 -7.26 17.53 15.15
CA GLY A 123 -6.44 16.73 16.05
C GLY A 123 -6.91 15.29 16.24
N ILE A 124 -8.01 14.90 15.62
CA ILE A 124 -8.56 13.54 15.71
C ILE A 124 -7.87 12.63 14.70
N THR A 125 -7.34 11.49 15.15
CA THR A 125 -6.74 10.49 14.26
C THR A 125 -7.82 9.52 13.77
N PRO A 126 -8.13 9.48 12.45
CA PRO A 126 -9.08 8.51 11.91
C PRO A 126 -8.58 7.08 12.12
N ASN A 127 -9.52 6.15 12.33
CA ASN A 127 -9.19 4.74 12.51
C ASN A 127 -8.40 4.20 11.31
N GLY A 128 -7.21 3.64 11.56
CA GLY A 128 -6.30 3.13 10.52
C GLY A 128 -6.90 2.00 9.68
N ALA A 129 -7.73 1.14 10.28
CA ALA A 129 -8.36 0.01 9.60
C ALA A 129 -9.39 0.45 8.53
N THR A 130 -10.13 1.54 8.80
CA THR A 130 -11.18 2.06 7.90
C THR A 130 -10.73 3.29 7.11
N ARG A 131 -9.51 3.79 7.38
CA ARG A 131 -9.02 5.01 6.76
C ARG A 131 -8.82 4.85 5.27
N ARG A 132 -9.54 5.62 4.48
CA ARG A 132 -9.38 5.72 3.03
C ARG A 132 -8.21 6.63 2.70
N VAL A 133 -7.24 6.12 1.95
CA VAL A 133 -6.00 6.86 1.59
C VAL A 133 -5.76 6.95 0.09
N SER A 134 -6.55 6.21 -0.69
CA SER A 134 -6.53 6.24 -2.15
C SER A 134 -7.93 6.44 -2.72
N LEU A 135 -8.05 7.17 -3.83
CA LEU A 135 -9.30 7.31 -4.57
C LEU A 135 -9.65 6.04 -5.36
N HIS A 136 -8.65 5.34 -5.85
CA HIS A 136 -8.81 4.18 -6.72
C HIS A 136 -8.74 2.87 -5.94
N ASP A 137 -7.74 2.71 -5.11
CA ASP A 137 -7.51 1.48 -4.35
C ASP A 137 -8.20 1.54 -2.98
N SER A 138 -9.25 0.72 -2.81
CA SER A 138 -10.05 0.65 -1.58
C SER A 138 -9.29 0.00 -0.43
N ASP A 139 -8.31 -0.82 -0.72
CA ASP A 139 -7.63 -1.68 0.24
C ASP A 139 -6.32 -1.08 0.74
N ALA A 140 -5.80 -0.05 0.03
CA ALA A 140 -4.61 0.66 0.48
C ALA A 140 -4.81 1.26 1.88
N ARG A 141 -3.83 1.08 2.76
CA ARG A 141 -3.86 1.55 4.16
C ARG A 141 -2.59 2.31 4.52
N PRO A 142 -2.63 3.13 5.56
CA PRO A 142 -1.42 3.75 6.10
C PRO A 142 -0.51 2.70 6.74
N ILE A 143 0.78 2.79 6.46
CA ILE A 143 1.84 1.92 6.99
C ILE A 143 2.84 2.81 7.72
N ALA A 144 2.97 2.63 9.03
CA ALA A 144 3.96 3.35 9.82
C ALA A 144 5.38 2.85 9.50
N LYS A 145 6.29 3.77 9.22
CA LYS A 145 7.69 3.45 8.87
C LYS A 145 8.71 3.84 9.94
N GLY A 146 8.30 4.59 10.95
CA GLY A 146 9.21 5.06 12.00
C GLY A 146 10.35 5.97 11.53
N ARG A 147 10.38 6.37 10.25
CA ARG A 147 11.42 7.24 9.67
C ARG A 147 11.05 8.72 9.83
N LEU A 148 11.98 9.52 10.31
CA LEU A 148 11.77 10.95 10.56
C LEU A 148 11.32 11.75 9.30
N GLY A 149 11.75 11.37 8.09
CA GLY A 149 11.41 12.06 6.85
C GLY A 149 10.11 11.61 6.19
N LYS A 150 9.72 10.35 6.42
CA LYS A 150 8.56 9.73 5.83
C LYS A 150 7.93 8.77 6.83
N PRO A 151 7.22 9.30 7.84
CA PRO A 151 6.72 8.51 8.96
C PRO A 151 5.64 7.50 8.55
N VAL A 152 4.93 7.76 7.45
CA VAL A 152 3.84 6.91 6.94
C VAL A 152 3.96 6.76 5.43
N GLU A 153 3.83 5.54 4.95
CA GLU A 153 3.58 5.20 3.54
C GLU A 153 2.14 4.72 3.38
N PHE A 154 1.62 4.76 2.17
CA PHE A 154 0.27 4.29 1.85
C PHE A 154 0.37 3.15 0.84
N GLY A 155 -0.40 2.09 1.08
CA GLY A 155 -0.41 0.91 0.21
C GLY A 155 -0.53 -0.38 1.01
N TYR A 156 0.35 -1.33 0.70
CA TYR A 156 0.40 -2.67 1.29
C TYR A 156 1.74 -2.92 1.95
N LYS A 157 1.73 -3.67 3.05
CA LYS A 157 2.95 -4.12 3.70
C LYS A 157 3.38 -5.44 3.06
N GLY A 158 4.53 -5.43 2.38
CA GLY A 158 5.09 -6.61 1.75
C GLY A 158 6.12 -7.31 2.64
N GLN A 159 6.09 -8.63 2.66
CA GLN A 159 7.12 -9.51 3.20
C GLN A 159 7.72 -10.32 2.06
N VAL A 160 9.04 -10.54 2.09
CA VAL A 160 9.79 -11.33 1.11
C VAL A 160 10.70 -12.28 1.85
N LEU A 161 10.72 -13.54 1.45
CA LEU A 161 11.69 -14.54 1.87
C LEU A 161 12.54 -14.93 0.66
N ASP A 162 13.84 -14.93 0.84
CA ASP A 162 14.81 -15.29 -0.19
C ASP A 162 15.83 -16.29 0.36
N ASN A 163 16.48 -17.03 -0.55
CA ASN A 163 17.57 -17.92 -0.22
C ASN A 163 18.94 -17.22 -0.34
N ASP A 164 20.01 -17.99 -0.12
CA ASP A 164 21.39 -17.51 -0.16
C ASP A 164 21.77 -16.94 -1.54
N ASP A 165 21.20 -17.46 -2.62
CA ASP A 165 21.43 -17.03 -3.99
C ASP A 165 20.63 -15.77 -4.35
N GLY A 166 19.74 -15.32 -3.46
CA GLY A 166 18.87 -14.18 -3.68
C GLY A 166 17.62 -14.48 -4.53
N VAL A 167 17.30 -15.76 -4.69
CA VAL A 167 16.03 -16.20 -5.29
C VAL A 167 14.92 -16.05 -4.25
N VAL A 168 13.84 -15.38 -4.61
CA VAL A 168 12.69 -15.18 -3.72
C VAL A 168 11.85 -16.47 -3.67
N LEU A 169 11.77 -17.07 -2.49
CA LEU A 169 11.06 -18.32 -2.25
C LEU A 169 9.59 -18.11 -1.85
N ASP A 170 9.30 -17.02 -1.15
CA ASP A 170 7.95 -16.65 -0.71
C ASP A 170 7.76 -15.16 -0.63
N HIS A 171 6.53 -14.72 -0.85
CA HIS A 171 6.12 -13.34 -0.60
C HIS A 171 4.68 -13.28 -0.11
N SER A 172 4.37 -12.25 0.63
CA SER A 172 3.02 -11.93 1.04
C SER A 172 2.79 -10.43 1.09
N LEU A 173 1.55 -10.03 0.83
CA LEU A 173 1.09 -8.66 1.00
C LEU A 173 0.00 -8.63 2.07
N HIS A 174 0.09 -7.64 2.94
CA HIS A 174 -0.86 -7.43 4.02
C HIS A 174 -1.48 -6.04 3.91
N GLN A 175 -2.78 -5.98 4.14
CA GLN A 175 -3.48 -4.72 4.28
C GLN A 175 -3.16 -4.08 5.64
N GLY A 176 -2.90 -2.78 5.65
CA GLY A 176 -2.55 -2.07 6.88
C GLY A 176 -1.12 -2.32 7.34
N ASN A 177 -0.93 -2.33 8.65
CA ASN A 177 0.38 -2.47 9.26
C ASN A 177 0.42 -3.56 10.34
N PRO A 178 0.15 -4.83 9.99
CA PRO A 178 0.25 -5.92 10.95
C PRO A 178 1.68 -6.04 11.50
N ALA A 179 1.81 -6.64 12.69
CA ALA A 179 3.12 -6.93 13.26
C ALA A 179 3.89 -7.92 12.36
N ASP A 180 5.22 -7.75 12.28
CA ASP A 180 6.08 -8.61 11.46
C ASP A 180 6.24 -10.01 12.06
N ALA A 181 6.45 -10.08 13.36
CA ALA A 181 6.79 -11.31 14.07
C ALA A 181 5.84 -12.49 13.79
N PRO A 182 4.49 -12.34 13.85
CA PRO A 182 3.57 -13.44 13.57
C PRO A 182 3.57 -13.94 12.11
N GLN A 183 4.14 -13.17 11.18
CA GLN A 183 4.10 -13.48 9.74
C GLN A 183 5.22 -14.42 9.31
N LEU A 184 6.29 -14.57 10.10
CA LEU A 184 7.49 -15.30 9.66
C LEU A 184 7.29 -16.82 9.65
N ALA A 185 6.79 -17.41 10.73
CA ALA A 185 6.60 -18.85 10.80
C ALA A 185 5.63 -19.38 9.72
N PRO A 186 4.45 -18.75 9.46
CA PRO A 186 3.59 -19.14 8.35
C PRO A 186 4.27 -19.01 6.97
N ALA A 187 5.15 -18.04 6.79
CA ALA A 187 5.88 -17.90 5.52
C ALA A 187 6.91 -19.00 5.33
N ILE A 188 7.65 -19.39 6.38
CA ILE A 188 8.55 -20.54 6.35
C ILE A 188 7.78 -21.85 6.11
N GLU A 189 6.63 -22.01 6.72
CA GLU A 189 5.76 -23.18 6.52
C GLU A 189 5.33 -23.31 5.04
N ARG A 190 4.95 -22.21 4.37
CA ARG A 190 4.66 -22.20 2.94
C ARG A 190 5.86 -22.60 2.08
N VAL A 191 7.07 -22.15 2.45
CA VAL A 191 8.30 -22.56 1.76
C VAL A 191 8.54 -24.05 1.92
N ILE A 192 8.41 -24.60 3.12
CA ILE A 192 8.57 -26.05 3.39
C ILE A 192 7.53 -26.85 2.61
N SER A 193 6.26 -26.45 2.63
CA SER A 193 5.18 -27.12 1.92
C SER A 193 5.42 -27.19 0.40
N ARG A 194 5.93 -26.11 -0.20
CA ARG A 194 6.19 -26.05 -1.65
C ARG A 194 7.47 -26.77 -2.08
N SER A 195 8.52 -26.71 -1.27
CA SER A 195 9.83 -27.26 -1.62
C SER A 195 10.10 -28.66 -1.09
N GLY A 196 9.32 -29.13 -0.13
CA GLY A 196 9.60 -30.35 0.63
C GLY A 196 10.85 -30.26 1.52
N ARG A 197 11.50 -29.10 1.60
CA ARG A 197 12.77 -28.91 2.32
C ARG A 197 12.64 -27.90 3.45
N ARG A 198 13.21 -28.26 4.59
CA ARG A 198 13.28 -27.37 5.77
C ARG A 198 14.54 -26.51 5.71
N PRO A 199 14.45 -25.19 5.86
CA PRO A 199 15.63 -24.34 5.93
C PRO A 199 16.45 -24.68 7.16
N ARG A 200 17.79 -24.80 7.00
CA ARG A 200 18.69 -25.06 8.11
C ARG A 200 18.81 -23.84 9.03
N THR A 201 18.89 -22.67 8.43
CA THR A 201 19.06 -21.39 9.12
C THR A 201 18.01 -20.39 8.62
N VAL A 202 17.40 -19.64 9.55
CA VAL A 202 16.52 -18.53 9.24
C VAL A 202 17.08 -17.28 9.91
N THR A 203 17.16 -16.20 9.14
CA THR A 203 17.52 -14.87 9.65
C THR A 203 16.50 -13.84 9.21
N ALA A 204 16.21 -12.88 10.08
CA ALA A 204 15.30 -11.79 9.81
C ALA A 204 15.75 -10.52 10.54
N ASP A 205 15.06 -9.39 10.30
CA ASP A 205 15.37 -8.16 11.03
C ASP A 205 14.89 -8.21 12.49
N ARG A 206 15.30 -7.20 13.26
CA ARG A 206 14.97 -7.11 14.68
C ARG A 206 13.45 -7.01 14.94
N GLY A 207 12.64 -6.60 13.96
CA GLY A 207 11.19 -6.56 14.07
C GLY A 207 10.56 -7.94 14.32
N TYR A 208 11.24 -9.00 13.89
CA TYR A 208 10.84 -10.40 14.11
C TYR A 208 11.42 -11.01 15.38
N GLY A 209 12.27 -10.32 16.15
CA GLY A 209 13.07 -10.83 17.25
C GLY A 209 12.28 -11.09 18.55
N GLU A 210 11.19 -11.84 18.49
CA GLU A 210 10.39 -12.28 19.63
C GLU A 210 10.69 -13.75 19.97
N LYS A 211 10.67 -14.12 21.26
CA LYS A 211 10.93 -15.51 21.67
C LYS A 211 9.97 -16.49 21.01
N LYS A 212 8.70 -16.11 20.93
CA LYS A 212 7.67 -16.93 20.27
C LYS A 212 8.02 -17.28 18.83
N VAL A 213 8.64 -16.36 18.09
CA VAL A 213 9.08 -16.60 16.70
C VAL A 213 10.19 -17.64 16.66
N ASP A 214 11.19 -17.56 17.55
CA ASP A 214 12.24 -18.58 17.64
C ASP A 214 11.63 -19.95 17.94
N ASP A 215 10.73 -20.03 18.93
CA ASP A 215 10.06 -21.28 19.33
C ASP A 215 9.23 -21.89 18.19
N ASP A 216 8.47 -21.05 17.46
CA ASP A 216 7.65 -21.50 16.34
C ASP A 216 8.51 -21.96 15.15
N LEU A 217 9.62 -21.31 14.85
CA LEU A 217 10.57 -21.76 13.82
C LEU A 217 11.25 -23.09 14.19
N HIS A 218 11.62 -23.27 15.45
CA HIS A 218 12.17 -24.56 15.92
C HIS A 218 11.15 -25.71 15.80
N LYS A 219 9.87 -25.45 16.08
CA LYS A 219 8.80 -26.43 15.86
C LYS A 219 8.68 -26.85 14.39
N LEU A 220 8.95 -25.93 13.46
CA LEU A 220 8.99 -26.24 12.02
C LEU A 220 10.26 -27.01 11.59
N GLY A 221 11.18 -27.25 12.52
CA GLY A 221 12.41 -28.01 12.27
C GLY A 221 13.59 -27.15 11.80
N VAL A 222 13.51 -25.82 11.93
CA VAL A 222 14.64 -24.92 11.70
C VAL A 222 15.69 -25.13 12.79
N ARG A 223 16.92 -25.45 12.44
CA ARG A 223 17.99 -25.72 13.42
C ARG A 223 18.56 -24.45 14.05
N THR A 224 18.75 -23.42 13.25
CA THR A 224 19.43 -22.19 13.67
C THR A 224 18.56 -20.96 13.37
N VAL A 225 18.22 -20.20 14.39
CA VAL A 225 17.47 -18.95 14.27
C VAL A 225 18.37 -17.78 14.63
N VAL A 226 18.68 -16.93 13.66
CA VAL A 226 19.60 -15.81 13.80
C VAL A 226 18.83 -14.50 13.62
N ILE A 227 18.02 -14.16 14.61
CA ILE A 227 17.19 -12.95 14.60
C ILE A 227 17.55 -12.14 15.87
N PRO A 228 18.04 -10.88 15.72
CA PRO A 228 18.34 -10.04 16.89
C PRO A 228 17.11 -9.81 17.74
N ARG A 229 17.25 -9.96 19.07
CA ARG A 229 16.12 -9.85 20.01
C ARG A 229 15.55 -8.43 20.03
N LYS A 230 14.22 -8.32 19.98
CA LYS A 230 13.48 -7.07 20.17
C LYS A 230 13.51 -6.66 21.63
N GLY A 231 13.68 -5.37 21.90
CA GLY A 231 13.77 -4.85 23.27
C GLY A 231 15.13 -5.11 23.93
N LYS A 232 15.13 -5.40 25.26
CA LYS A 232 16.34 -5.66 26.05
C LYS A 232 16.54 -7.17 26.21
N PRO A 233 17.51 -7.78 25.52
CA PRO A 233 17.76 -9.21 25.64
C PRO A 233 18.39 -9.57 27.00
N SER A 234 18.23 -10.84 27.44
CA SER A 234 18.93 -11.38 28.58
C SER A 234 20.46 -11.39 28.36
N LYS A 235 21.24 -11.47 29.45
CA LYS A 235 22.72 -11.56 29.36
C LYS A 235 23.18 -12.74 28.48
N ALA A 236 22.56 -13.91 28.60
CA ALA A 236 22.86 -15.09 27.78
C ALA A 236 22.57 -14.83 26.30
N ARG A 237 21.43 -14.22 25.98
CA ARG A 237 21.08 -13.86 24.59
C ARG A 237 22.02 -12.79 24.02
N GLN A 238 22.43 -11.82 24.84
CA GLN A 238 23.43 -10.83 24.41
C GLN A 238 24.77 -11.51 24.06
N ALA A 239 25.23 -12.44 24.89
CA ALA A 239 26.46 -13.19 24.61
C ALA A 239 26.36 -13.99 23.30
N GLU A 240 25.19 -14.60 23.02
CA GLU A 240 24.93 -15.29 21.77
C GLU A 240 24.95 -14.33 20.57
N GLU A 241 24.28 -13.20 20.66
CA GLU A 241 24.22 -12.19 19.58
C GLU A 241 25.60 -11.54 19.32
N HIS A 242 26.50 -11.58 20.28
CA HIS A 242 27.86 -11.10 20.10
C HIS A 242 28.80 -12.12 19.44
N ARG A 243 28.39 -13.38 19.27
CA ARG A 243 29.23 -14.40 18.60
C ARG A 243 29.52 -14.00 17.15
N PRO A 244 30.75 -14.22 16.65
CA PRO A 244 31.13 -13.86 15.28
C PRO A 244 30.20 -14.45 14.21
N ALA A 245 29.80 -15.71 14.37
CA ALA A 245 28.88 -16.40 13.45
C ALA A 245 27.50 -15.72 13.41
N PHE A 246 26.93 -15.34 14.56
CA PHE A 246 25.66 -14.64 14.62
C PHE A 246 25.74 -13.27 13.89
N ARG A 247 26.77 -12.49 14.21
CA ARG A 247 27.01 -11.18 13.56
C ARG A 247 27.23 -11.29 12.05
N LYS A 248 27.97 -12.31 11.60
CA LYS A 248 28.20 -12.58 10.17
C LYS A 248 26.86 -12.81 9.44
N THR A 249 25.98 -13.64 10.01
CA THR A 249 24.67 -13.92 9.42
C THR A 249 23.77 -12.69 9.42
N VAL A 250 23.73 -11.90 10.51
CA VAL A 250 23.00 -10.64 10.56
C VAL A 250 23.51 -9.64 9.52
N LYS A 251 24.82 -9.53 9.35
CA LYS A 251 25.44 -8.68 8.32
C LYS A 251 25.07 -9.14 6.91
N TRP A 252 25.11 -10.45 6.66
CA TRP A 252 24.70 -11.03 5.37
C TRP A 252 23.24 -10.66 5.04
N ARG A 253 22.31 -10.71 6.02
CA ARG A 253 20.91 -10.31 5.84
C ARG A 253 20.76 -8.88 5.32
N THR A 254 21.68 -7.97 5.64
CA THR A 254 21.62 -6.58 5.14
C THR A 254 21.54 -6.52 3.59
N GLY A 255 22.06 -7.55 2.90
CA GLY A 255 21.88 -7.72 1.46
C GLY A 255 20.41 -7.88 1.02
N SER A 256 19.51 -8.39 1.89
CA SER A 256 18.08 -8.52 1.59
C SER A 256 17.39 -7.16 1.45
N GLU A 257 17.86 -6.13 2.15
CA GLU A 257 17.37 -4.75 1.98
C GLU A 257 17.66 -4.22 0.57
N GLY A 258 18.81 -4.58 0.02
CA GLY A 258 19.18 -4.29 -1.36
C GLY A 258 18.23 -4.97 -2.35
N ARG A 259 17.82 -6.21 -2.09
CA ARG A 259 16.85 -6.95 -2.92
C ARG A 259 15.46 -6.30 -2.92
N ILE A 260 14.93 -5.93 -1.77
CA ILE A 260 13.67 -5.20 -1.68
C ILE A 260 13.74 -3.86 -2.43
N SER A 261 14.86 -3.16 -2.30
CA SER A 261 15.12 -1.92 -3.05
C SER A 261 15.16 -2.17 -4.56
N ASN A 262 15.75 -3.28 -5.01
CA ASN A 262 15.78 -3.70 -6.41
C ASN A 262 14.38 -4.06 -6.92
N LEU A 263 13.61 -4.86 -6.18
CA LEU A 263 12.22 -5.18 -6.51
C LEU A 263 11.38 -3.91 -6.69
N LYS A 264 11.57 -2.91 -5.83
CA LYS A 264 10.87 -1.63 -5.95
C LYS A 264 11.28 -0.84 -7.19
N ARG A 265 12.58 -0.72 -7.47
CA ARG A 265 13.09 0.16 -8.53
C ARG A 265 13.01 -0.45 -9.94
N VAL A 266 13.22 -1.77 -10.05
CA VAL A 266 13.36 -2.46 -11.32
C VAL A 266 12.11 -3.27 -11.67
N TYR A 267 11.49 -3.90 -10.66
CA TYR A 267 10.39 -4.84 -10.87
C TYR A 267 9.02 -4.31 -10.43
N GLY A 268 8.88 -3.00 -10.26
CA GLY A 268 7.59 -2.31 -10.10
C GLY A 268 6.93 -2.43 -8.74
N TRP A 269 7.66 -2.85 -7.69
CA TRP A 269 7.11 -2.98 -6.33
C TRP A 269 6.90 -1.64 -5.60
N ASP A 270 7.38 -0.54 -6.16
CA ASP A 270 7.15 0.80 -5.62
C ASP A 270 5.71 1.27 -5.80
N ARG A 271 5.03 0.79 -6.86
CA ARG A 271 3.67 1.18 -7.18
C ARG A 271 2.94 0.09 -7.97
N THR A 272 1.93 -0.52 -7.35
CA THR A 272 0.99 -1.39 -8.09
C THR A 272 0.15 -0.58 -9.07
N ARG A 273 -0.15 -1.15 -10.23
CA ARG A 273 -1.07 -0.60 -11.24
C ARG A 273 -2.39 -1.36 -11.29
N LEU A 274 -2.54 -2.36 -10.44
CA LEU A 274 -3.77 -3.11 -10.23
C LEU A 274 -4.34 -2.72 -8.89
N ASP A 275 -5.65 -2.53 -8.82
CA ASP A 275 -6.35 -2.09 -7.62
C ASP A 275 -6.76 -3.27 -6.73
N GLY A 276 -6.84 -3.01 -5.42
CA GLY A 276 -7.22 -3.98 -4.41
C GLY A 276 -6.11 -4.94 -4.01
N THR A 277 -6.36 -5.70 -2.95
CA THR A 277 -5.38 -6.65 -2.39
C THR A 277 -4.99 -7.73 -3.38
N GLU A 278 -5.96 -8.30 -4.09
CA GLU A 278 -5.73 -9.32 -5.12
C GLU A 278 -4.90 -8.76 -6.29
N GLY A 279 -5.29 -7.61 -6.82
CA GLY A 279 -4.54 -6.95 -7.88
C GLY A 279 -3.09 -6.63 -7.46
N ALA A 280 -2.89 -6.18 -6.23
CA ALA A 280 -1.56 -5.92 -5.70
C ALA A 280 -0.73 -7.21 -5.55
N GLN A 281 -1.35 -8.32 -5.14
CA GLN A 281 -0.68 -9.64 -5.08
C GLN A 281 -0.25 -10.13 -6.46
N ILE A 282 -1.13 -10.04 -7.45
CA ILE A 282 -0.81 -10.39 -8.85
C ILE A 282 0.35 -9.54 -9.35
N TRP A 283 0.28 -8.23 -9.16
CA TRP A 283 1.33 -7.30 -9.59
C TRP A 283 2.70 -7.60 -8.99
N THR A 284 2.74 -7.81 -7.68
CA THR A 284 3.99 -8.12 -6.97
C THR A 284 4.51 -9.50 -7.30
N GLY A 285 3.63 -10.49 -7.52
CA GLY A 285 3.99 -11.83 -7.98
C GLY A 285 4.67 -11.83 -9.34
N HIS A 286 4.18 -11.05 -10.30
CA HIS A 286 4.85 -10.85 -11.59
C HIS A 286 6.23 -10.23 -11.44
N GLY A 287 6.39 -9.24 -10.56
CA GLY A 287 7.70 -8.64 -10.27
C GLY A 287 8.70 -9.65 -9.70
N ILE A 288 8.24 -10.55 -8.81
CA ILE A 288 9.07 -11.64 -8.27
C ILE A 288 9.42 -12.66 -9.34
N LEU A 289 8.46 -13.07 -10.16
CA LEU A 289 8.73 -14.01 -11.25
C LEU A 289 9.83 -13.48 -12.17
N ALA A 290 9.73 -12.23 -12.60
CA ALA A 290 10.72 -11.58 -13.44
C ALA A 290 12.10 -11.50 -12.74
N HIS A 291 12.13 -11.13 -11.45
CA HIS A 291 13.35 -11.12 -10.65
C HIS A 291 14.00 -12.52 -10.56
N ASN A 292 13.21 -13.54 -10.26
CA ASN A 292 13.70 -14.91 -10.11
C ASN A 292 14.23 -15.48 -11.44
N LEU A 293 13.57 -15.22 -12.56
CA LEU A 293 14.05 -15.64 -13.87
C LEU A 293 15.43 -15.06 -14.18
N VAL A 294 15.64 -13.76 -13.93
CA VAL A 294 16.96 -13.13 -14.11
C VAL A 294 18.01 -13.72 -13.16
N LYS A 295 17.62 -13.98 -11.91
CA LYS A 295 18.52 -14.58 -10.92
C LYS A 295 18.92 -16.00 -11.28
N ILE A 296 17.96 -16.85 -11.66
CA ILE A 296 18.19 -18.26 -12.03
C ILE A 296 19.04 -18.32 -13.31
N ALA A 297 18.77 -17.47 -14.30
CA ALA A 297 19.60 -17.40 -15.50
C ALA A 297 21.07 -17.06 -15.18
N ALA A 298 21.30 -16.11 -14.26
CA ALA A 298 22.65 -15.73 -13.82
C ALA A 298 23.35 -16.81 -12.97
N LEU A 299 22.64 -17.80 -12.43
CA LEU A 299 23.21 -18.91 -11.66
C LEU A 299 23.47 -20.13 -12.55
N ALA A 300 22.82 -20.20 -13.72
CA ALA A 300 22.94 -21.31 -14.67
C ALA A 300 24.06 -21.09 -15.72
N GLY A 301 24.53 -19.87 -15.90
CA GLY A 301 25.64 -19.50 -16.78
C GLY A 301 26.90 -19.23 -16.00
#